data_a953fd672438c6c8c484313c34c427fa
#
_entry.id   a953fd672438c6c8c484313c34c427fa
#
_cell.length_a   1.000
_cell.length_b   1.000
_cell.length_c   1.000
_cell.angle_alpha   90.00
_cell.angle_beta   90.00
_cell.angle_gamma   90.00
#
_symmetry.space_group_name_H-M   'P 1'
#
loop_
_entity.id
_entity.type
_entity.pdbx_description
1 polymer ?
#
loop_
_entity_poly.entity_id
_entity_poly.type
_entity_poly.pdbx_seq_one_letter_code
_entity_poly.pdbx_strand_id
1 'polypeptide(L)'
;VDCAIRVGELKDSSLIARRIGTFQCATAASPIYLEKYGEPTSIEDLQKNHKAIHFFSSRTGRNFDWDFVVDDLIKSVSVRGRVSVNDGDAYIDLALQGFGIIQGPRYMLTNHLESGLLKEVLPQWTPAPMPISAVYLQNRHLSLKVKVFVDWVAELFAGCPLLGGTALPFDQKCEFACDKETGHEYTIRTLVEQHNIAEAYTLKT
;
A
#
# COMPACT_ATOMS: atom_id res chain seq x y z
N VAL A 1 -21.33 2.70 10.46
CA VAL A 1 -20.41 1.86 9.66
C VAL A 1 -20.26 0.53 10.35
N ASP A 2 -20.61 -0.55 9.67
CA ASP A 2 -20.64 -1.88 10.26
C ASP A 2 -19.25 -2.56 10.19
N CYS A 3 -18.46 -2.24 9.15
CA CYS A 3 -17.12 -2.76 8.90
C CYS A 3 -16.29 -1.74 8.11
N ALA A 4 -14.97 -1.76 8.29
CA ALA A 4 -14.03 -0.98 7.49
C ALA A 4 -12.78 -1.79 7.16
N ILE A 5 -12.21 -1.59 5.98
CA ILE A 5 -10.90 -2.12 5.64
C ILE A 5 -9.84 -1.07 6.03
N ARG A 6 -8.82 -1.51 6.75
CA ARG A 6 -7.71 -0.66 7.21
C ARG A 6 -6.39 -1.21 6.72
N VAL A 7 -5.52 -0.30 6.29
CA VAL A 7 -4.14 -0.60 5.89
C VAL A 7 -3.19 -0.01 6.92
N GLY A 8 -2.13 -0.73 7.25
CA GLY A 8 -1.13 -0.36 8.26
C GLY A 8 -1.44 -0.92 9.65
N GLU A 9 -0.54 -0.63 10.58
CA GLU A 9 -0.69 -1.09 11.97
C GLU A 9 -1.87 -0.43 12.66
N LEU A 10 -2.65 -1.24 13.37
CA LEU A 10 -3.80 -0.79 14.14
C LEU A 10 -3.33 -0.42 15.55
N LYS A 11 -3.65 0.81 15.98
CA LYS A 11 -3.51 1.18 17.39
C LYS A 11 -4.62 0.49 18.20
N ASP A 12 -4.37 0.27 19.47
CA ASP A 12 -5.35 -0.30 20.39
C ASP A 12 -6.70 0.39 20.26
N SER A 13 -7.72 -0.40 19.97
CA SER A 13 -9.09 0.05 19.81
C SER A 13 -10.05 -1.01 20.37
N SER A 14 -11.27 -0.61 20.69
CA SER A 14 -12.36 -1.52 21.07
C SER A 14 -12.94 -2.30 19.86
N LEU A 15 -12.33 -2.16 18.69
CA LEU A 15 -12.72 -2.85 17.47
C LEU A 15 -12.05 -4.22 17.38
N ILE A 16 -12.76 -5.18 16.84
CA ILE A 16 -12.14 -6.42 16.40
C ILE A 16 -11.45 -6.17 15.07
N ALA A 17 -10.21 -6.65 14.96
CA ALA A 17 -9.45 -6.63 13.72
C ALA A 17 -9.19 -8.06 13.23
N ARG A 18 -9.61 -8.37 12.01
CA ARG A 18 -9.25 -9.60 11.31
C ARG A 18 -8.28 -9.26 10.18
N ARG A 19 -7.06 -9.78 10.26
CA ARG A 19 -6.08 -9.64 9.16
C ARG A 19 -6.60 -10.40 7.94
N ILE A 20 -6.63 -9.72 6.79
CA ILE A 20 -7.14 -10.26 5.52
C ILE A 20 -6.10 -10.27 4.41
N GLY A 21 -4.96 -9.61 4.61
CA GLY A 21 -3.89 -9.58 3.64
C GLY A 21 -2.72 -8.72 4.08
N THR A 22 -1.78 -8.53 3.15
CA THR A 22 -0.58 -7.72 3.37
C THR A 22 -0.13 -7.12 2.05
N PHE A 23 0.12 -5.81 1.99
CA PHE A 23 0.79 -5.21 0.85
C PHE A 23 2.30 -5.36 1.00
N GLN A 24 2.94 -5.93 -0.02
CA GLN A 24 4.38 -5.79 -0.19
C GLN A 24 4.69 -4.36 -0.65
N CYS A 25 5.76 -3.78 -0.10
CA CYS A 25 6.17 -2.42 -0.42
C CYS A 25 7.48 -2.41 -1.20
N ALA A 26 7.73 -1.32 -1.91
CA ALA A 26 8.99 -1.05 -2.59
C ALA A 26 9.39 0.40 -2.39
N THR A 27 10.71 0.66 -2.47
CA THR A 27 11.27 2.01 -2.51
C THR A 27 11.69 2.29 -3.94
N ALA A 28 11.25 3.40 -4.52
CA ALA A 28 11.49 3.70 -5.92
C ALA A 28 11.76 5.18 -6.18
N ALA A 29 12.48 5.45 -7.27
CA ALA A 29 12.72 6.80 -7.78
C ALA A 29 12.71 6.80 -9.30
N SER A 30 12.43 7.95 -9.91
CA SER A 30 12.54 8.08 -11.37
C SER A 30 14.00 8.19 -11.82
N PRO A 31 14.32 7.75 -13.06
CA PRO A 31 15.64 7.94 -13.65
C PRO A 31 16.10 9.40 -13.60
N ILE A 32 15.19 10.35 -13.82
CA ILE A 32 15.47 11.80 -13.75
C ILE A 32 16.02 12.20 -12.38
N TYR A 33 15.43 11.66 -11.31
CA TYR A 33 15.94 11.91 -9.96
C TYR A 33 17.32 11.29 -9.75
N LEU A 34 17.48 10.02 -10.17
CA LEU A 34 18.73 9.27 -9.98
C LEU A 34 19.89 9.83 -10.79
N GLU A 35 19.68 10.34 -11.99
CA GLU A 35 20.69 11.03 -12.79
C GLU A 35 21.22 12.28 -12.07
N LYS A 36 20.34 13.01 -11.38
CA LYS A 36 20.68 14.26 -10.72
C LYS A 36 21.33 14.07 -9.35
N TYR A 37 20.89 13.09 -8.57
CA TYR A 37 21.26 12.95 -7.16
C TYR A 37 22.02 11.66 -6.85
N GLY A 38 22.18 10.79 -7.84
CA GLY A 38 22.74 9.45 -7.65
C GLY A 38 21.71 8.45 -7.12
N GLU A 39 22.09 7.18 -7.09
CA GLU A 39 21.30 6.10 -6.51
C GLU A 39 21.72 5.90 -5.04
N PRO A 40 20.78 5.84 -4.09
CA PRO A 40 21.13 5.60 -2.70
C PRO A 40 21.79 4.22 -2.54
N THR A 41 22.89 4.17 -1.83
CA THR A 41 23.70 2.95 -1.62
C THR A 41 23.42 2.26 -0.28
N SER A 42 22.82 3.00 0.65
CA SER A 42 22.44 2.49 1.98
C SER A 42 21.29 3.31 2.56
N ILE A 43 20.70 2.81 3.66
CA ILE A 43 19.66 3.56 4.41
C ILE A 43 20.23 4.86 4.97
N GLU A 44 21.48 4.86 5.43
CA GLU A 44 22.16 6.04 5.94
C GLU A 44 22.39 7.07 4.83
N ASP A 45 22.73 6.63 3.64
CA ASP A 45 22.89 7.46 2.45
C ASP A 45 21.56 8.09 2.04
N LEU A 46 20.50 7.27 2.03
CA LEU A 46 19.12 7.72 1.79
C LEU A 46 18.73 8.87 2.74
N GLN A 47 19.03 8.74 4.04
CA GLN A 47 18.69 9.75 5.04
C GLN A 47 19.47 11.06 4.89
N LYS A 48 20.76 10.96 4.54
CA LYS A 48 21.67 12.12 4.51
C LYS A 48 21.62 12.89 3.19
N ASN A 49 21.59 12.16 2.08
CA ASN A 49 21.88 12.73 0.77
C ASN A 49 20.65 12.78 -0.15
N HIS A 50 19.57 12.07 0.16
CA HIS A 50 18.39 12.02 -0.69
C HIS A 50 17.18 12.76 -0.13
N LYS A 51 16.18 12.95 -0.98
CA LYS A 51 14.90 13.60 -0.66
C LYS A 51 13.77 12.61 -0.82
N ALA A 52 12.93 12.50 0.20
CA ALA A 52 11.69 11.79 0.14
C ALA A 52 10.54 12.70 -0.34
N ILE A 53 9.59 12.11 -1.02
CA ILE A 53 8.22 12.61 -1.06
C ILE A 53 7.49 11.89 0.07
N HIS A 54 6.83 12.63 0.95
CA HIS A 54 6.13 12.04 2.07
C HIS A 54 4.67 11.78 1.74
N PHE A 55 4.16 10.68 2.25
CA PHE A 55 2.73 10.45 2.32
C PHE A 55 2.24 10.76 3.74
N PHE A 56 1.17 11.54 3.89
CA PHE A 56 0.66 11.89 5.20
C PHE A 56 -0.78 11.41 5.40
N SER A 57 -1.12 11.15 6.65
CA SER A 57 -2.48 10.78 7.04
C SER A 57 -3.38 12.01 7.07
N SER A 58 -4.44 12.04 6.26
CA SER A 58 -5.46 13.12 6.27
C SER A 58 -6.10 13.28 7.64
N ARG A 59 -6.18 12.21 8.44
CA ARG A 59 -6.77 12.24 9.77
C ARG A 59 -5.89 12.91 10.82
N THR A 60 -4.55 12.75 10.73
CA THR A 60 -3.60 13.22 11.75
C THR A 60 -2.71 14.36 11.26
N GLY A 61 -2.64 14.59 9.96
CA GLY A 61 -1.70 15.52 9.31
C GLY A 61 -0.23 15.11 9.42
N ARG A 62 0.06 13.90 9.95
CA ARG A 62 1.44 13.43 10.15
C ARG A 62 1.88 12.58 8.98
N ASN A 63 3.14 12.77 8.56
CA ASN A 63 3.78 11.89 7.60
C ASN A 63 3.91 10.49 8.17
N PHE A 64 3.81 9.48 7.29
CA PHE A 64 4.19 8.11 7.63
C PHE A 64 5.71 8.00 7.62
N ASP A 65 6.25 7.31 8.62
CA ASP A 65 7.67 6.94 8.65
C ASP A 65 7.93 5.85 7.61
N TRP A 66 9.19 5.75 7.19
CA TRP A 66 9.63 4.70 6.30
C TRP A 66 10.20 3.55 7.12
N ASP A 67 9.63 2.39 6.96
CA ASP A 67 10.00 1.20 7.71
C ASP A 67 10.74 0.22 6.79
N PHE A 68 11.94 -0.20 7.20
CA PHE A 68 12.73 -1.20 6.50
C PHE A 68 12.92 -2.43 7.38
N VAL A 69 12.99 -3.60 6.76
CA VAL A 69 13.39 -4.84 7.43
C VAL A 69 14.91 -4.97 7.35
N VAL A 70 15.57 -4.95 8.50
CA VAL A 70 17.01 -5.09 8.64
C VAL A 70 17.26 -6.16 9.71
N ASP A 71 17.93 -7.25 9.35
CA ASP A 71 18.20 -8.37 10.27
C ASP A 71 16.92 -8.88 10.98
N ASP A 72 15.85 -9.06 10.22
CA ASP A 72 14.52 -9.47 10.68
C ASP A 72 13.83 -8.49 11.67
N LEU A 73 14.39 -7.31 11.84
CA LEU A 73 13.81 -6.25 12.68
C LEU A 73 13.31 -5.09 11.82
N ILE A 74 12.17 -4.49 12.24
CA ILE A 74 11.67 -3.29 11.60
C ILE A 74 12.43 -2.09 12.14
N LYS A 75 13.09 -1.37 11.23
CA LYS A 75 13.80 -0.13 11.51
C LYS A 75 13.06 1.04 10.85
N SER A 76 12.46 1.89 11.67
CA SER A 76 11.83 3.15 11.21
C SER A 76 12.89 4.19 10.88
N VAL A 77 12.74 4.81 9.73
CA VAL A 77 13.71 5.72 9.14
C VAL A 77 13.03 7.03 8.77
N SER A 78 13.53 8.13 9.30
CA SER A 78 13.11 9.47 8.89
C SER A 78 14.00 9.95 7.74
N VAL A 79 13.41 10.20 6.60
CA VAL A 79 14.10 10.75 5.41
C VAL A 79 13.68 12.21 5.23
N ARG A 80 14.58 13.07 4.85
CA ARG A 80 14.25 14.49 4.61
C ARG A 80 13.43 14.62 3.33
N GLY A 81 12.40 15.49 3.35
CA GLY A 81 11.57 15.79 2.17
C GLY A 81 11.01 17.20 2.23
N ARG A 82 10.63 17.73 1.07
CA ARG A 82 10.03 19.07 0.95
C ARG A 82 8.57 19.03 0.55
N VAL A 83 8.10 17.86 0.11
CA VAL A 83 6.74 17.65 -0.40
C VAL A 83 6.09 16.56 0.41
N SER A 84 4.85 16.80 0.80
CA SER A 84 4.00 15.81 1.44
C SER A 84 2.64 15.83 0.75
N VAL A 85 2.10 14.66 0.45
CA VAL A 85 0.80 14.47 -0.19
C VAL A 85 0.00 13.40 0.56
N ASN A 86 -1.29 13.36 0.33
CA ASN A 86 -2.21 12.36 0.87
C ASN A 86 -3.02 11.67 -0.23
N ASP A 87 -2.59 11.84 -1.47
CA ASP A 87 -3.18 11.26 -2.66
C ASP A 87 -2.16 10.37 -3.36
N GLY A 88 -2.57 9.14 -3.74
CA GLY A 88 -1.67 8.13 -4.30
C GLY A 88 -1.17 8.48 -5.69
N ASP A 89 -2.02 9.06 -6.53
CA ASP A 89 -1.65 9.42 -7.90
C ASP A 89 -0.68 10.60 -7.87
N ALA A 90 -0.98 11.63 -7.07
CA ALA A 90 -0.06 12.76 -6.86
C ALA A 90 1.29 12.31 -6.29
N TYR A 91 1.30 11.26 -5.43
CA TYR A 91 2.52 10.69 -4.87
C TYR A 91 3.43 10.10 -5.95
N ILE A 92 2.83 9.34 -6.87
CA ILE A 92 3.54 8.72 -7.99
C ILE A 92 3.97 9.78 -9.01
N ASP A 93 3.07 10.70 -9.38
CA ASP A 93 3.36 11.74 -10.37
C ASP A 93 4.56 12.62 -9.96
N LEU A 94 4.63 12.99 -8.69
CA LEU A 94 5.78 13.74 -8.17
C LEU A 94 7.08 12.93 -8.26
N ALA A 95 7.04 11.63 -8.01
CA ALA A 95 8.21 10.77 -8.15
C ALA A 95 8.65 10.67 -9.62
N LEU A 96 7.71 10.50 -10.55
CA LEU A 96 7.97 10.48 -11.99
C LEU A 96 8.61 11.79 -12.47
N GLN A 97 8.20 12.93 -11.90
CA GLN A 97 8.78 14.24 -12.20
C GLN A 97 10.14 14.50 -11.51
N GLY A 98 10.65 13.53 -10.73
CA GLY A 98 11.97 13.65 -10.10
C GLY A 98 12.03 14.50 -8.84
N PHE A 99 10.90 14.72 -8.15
CA PHE A 99 10.88 15.51 -6.91
C PHE A 99 11.51 14.77 -5.72
N GLY A 100 11.58 13.43 -5.78
CA GLY A 100 12.14 12.62 -4.70
C GLY A 100 11.97 11.14 -4.90
N ILE A 101 12.39 10.39 -3.88
CA ILE A 101 12.20 8.96 -3.73
C ILE A 101 10.87 8.74 -3.02
N ILE A 102 10.18 7.67 -3.35
CA ILE A 102 8.94 7.22 -2.72
C ILE A 102 9.08 5.81 -2.15
N GLN A 103 8.30 5.53 -1.10
CA GLN A 103 8.13 4.19 -0.57
C GLN A 103 6.64 3.90 -0.43
N GLY A 104 6.17 2.83 -1.04
CA GLY A 104 4.74 2.51 -1.03
C GLY A 104 4.43 1.10 -1.49
N PRO A 105 3.13 0.73 -1.49
CA PRO A 105 2.68 -0.56 -1.95
C PRO A 105 3.16 -0.88 -3.37
N ARG A 106 3.79 -2.05 -3.53
CA ARG A 106 4.38 -2.49 -4.80
C ARG A 106 3.37 -2.49 -5.94
N TYR A 107 2.10 -2.87 -5.68
CA TYR A 107 1.07 -2.91 -6.70
C TYR A 107 0.84 -1.55 -7.39
N MET A 108 0.99 -0.45 -6.66
CA MET A 108 0.88 0.91 -7.22
C MET A 108 2.07 1.25 -8.13
N LEU A 109 3.23 0.69 -7.87
CA LEU A 109 4.48 1.00 -8.55
C LEU A 109 4.77 0.05 -9.72
N THR A 110 4.12 -1.11 -9.79
CA THR A 110 4.45 -2.22 -10.71
C THR A 110 4.55 -1.76 -12.16
N ASN A 111 3.54 -1.09 -12.69
CA ASN A 111 3.53 -0.65 -14.09
C ASN A 111 4.65 0.34 -14.41
N HIS A 112 4.98 1.22 -13.45
CA HIS A 112 6.02 2.22 -13.61
C HIS A 112 7.42 1.61 -13.49
N LEU A 113 7.56 0.56 -12.67
CA LEU A 113 8.80 -0.23 -12.57
C LEU A 113 9.03 -1.05 -13.83
N GLU A 114 8.00 -1.73 -14.33
CA GLU A 114 8.07 -2.53 -15.56
C GLU A 114 8.34 -1.69 -16.81
N SER A 115 7.76 -0.49 -16.89
CA SER A 115 8.00 0.45 -18.01
C SER A 115 9.31 1.23 -17.88
N GLY A 116 10.06 1.09 -16.76
CA GLY A 116 11.30 1.83 -16.51
C GLY A 116 11.12 3.30 -16.16
N LEU A 117 9.88 3.77 -15.98
CA LEU A 117 9.59 5.14 -15.53
C LEU A 117 9.96 5.36 -14.07
N LEU A 118 9.94 4.30 -13.27
CA LEU A 118 10.52 4.23 -11.94
C LEU A 118 11.55 3.11 -11.90
N LYS A 119 12.56 3.25 -11.06
CA LYS A 119 13.56 2.24 -10.72
C LYS A 119 13.45 1.93 -9.25
N GLU A 120 13.41 0.65 -8.89
CA GLU A 120 13.51 0.22 -7.50
C GLU A 120 14.92 0.52 -6.97
N VAL A 121 15.00 1.12 -5.80
CA VAL A 121 16.24 1.46 -5.12
C VAL A 121 16.31 0.75 -3.78
N LEU A 122 17.52 0.45 -3.32
CA LEU A 122 17.79 -0.28 -2.07
C LEU A 122 17.07 -1.65 -2.00
N PRO A 123 17.08 -2.49 -3.05
CA PRO A 123 16.33 -3.74 -3.07
C PRO A 123 16.79 -4.75 -1.99
N GLN A 124 17.99 -4.58 -1.45
CA GLN A 124 18.53 -5.38 -0.36
C GLN A 124 17.91 -5.06 1.01
N TRP A 125 17.27 -3.90 1.15
CA TRP A 125 16.54 -3.51 2.35
C TRP A 125 15.04 -3.38 1.99
N THR A 126 14.34 -4.48 2.16
CA THR A 126 12.91 -4.54 1.83
C THR A 126 12.13 -3.65 2.79
N PRO A 127 11.25 -2.77 2.28
CA PRO A 127 10.33 -2.06 3.13
C PRO A 127 9.43 -3.00 3.93
N ALA A 128 9.09 -2.62 5.16
CA ALA A 128 8.18 -3.43 5.96
C ALA A 128 6.83 -3.59 5.25
N PRO A 129 6.29 -4.81 5.21
CA PRO A 129 5.00 -5.06 4.57
C PRO A 129 3.87 -4.41 5.38
N MET A 130 2.88 -3.84 4.68
CA MET A 130 1.75 -3.15 5.29
C MET A 130 0.59 -4.14 5.51
N PRO A 131 0.18 -4.42 6.76
CA PRO A 131 -0.95 -5.30 7.04
C PRO A 131 -2.27 -4.67 6.57
N ILE A 132 -3.17 -5.53 6.10
CA ILE A 132 -4.55 -5.16 5.73
C ILE A 132 -5.49 -5.90 6.65
N SER A 133 -6.37 -5.16 7.31
CA SER A 133 -7.31 -5.73 8.27
C SER A 133 -8.73 -5.24 8.05
N ALA A 134 -9.70 -6.14 8.16
CA ALA A 134 -11.08 -5.78 8.34
C ALA A 134 -11.34 -5.46 9.81
N VAL A 135 -11.89 -4.29 10.09
CA VAL A 135 -12.20 -3.84 11.47
C VAL A 135 -13.69 -3.61 11.62
N TYR A 136 -14.25 -4.08 12.73
CA TYR A 136 -15.66 -3.98 13.06
C TYR A 136 -15.90 -3.96 14.56
N LEU A 137 -17.09 -3.52 14.99
CA LEU A 137 -17.45 -3.45 16.41
C LEU A 137 -17.53 -4.83 17.04
N GLN A 138 -17.05 -4.93 18.30
CA GLN A 138 -17.19 -6.12 19.11
C GLN A 138 -18.65 -6.23 19.61
N ASN A 139 -19.49 -6.89 18.83
CA ASN A 139 -20.86 -7.22 19.21
C ASN A 139 -20.98 -8.69 19.56
N ARG A 140 -21.86 -9.02 20.54
CA ARG A 140 -22.14 -10.42 20.93
C ARG A 140 -22.56 -11.31 19.76
N HIS A 141 -23.18 -10.70 18.72
CA HIS A 141 -23.55 -11.35 17.48
C HIS A 141 -23.04 -10.52 16.32
N LEU A 142 -21.99 -11.01 15.66
CA LEU A 142 -21.54 -10.42 14.40
C LEU A 142 -22.66 -10.52 13.37
N SER A 143 -23.04 -9.39 12.78
CA SER A 143 -24.04 -9.38 11.69
C SER A 143 -23.62 -10.36 10.58
N LEU A 144 -24.54 -11.18 10.09
CA LEU A 144 -24.27 -12.10 8.98
C LEU A 144 -23.72 -11.38 7.76
N LYS A 145 -24.22 -10.16 7.47
CA LYS A 145 -23.72 -9.30 6.38
C LYS A 145 -22.24 -8.97 6.55
N VAL A 146 -21.80 -8.58 7.75
CA VAL A 146 -20.39 -8.26 8.02
C VAL A 146 -19.53 -9.52 7.89
N LYS A 147 -20.00 -10.64 8.41
CA LYS A 147 -19.27 -11.91 8.30
C LYS A 147 -19.06 -12.30 6.83
N VAL A 148 -20.13 -12.33 6.03
CA VAL A 148 -20.07 -12.70 4.61
C VAL A 148 -19.14 -11.75 3.85
N PHE A 149 -19.25 -10.44 4.09
CA PHE A 149 -18.38 -9.45 3.46
C PHE A 149 -16.90 -9.67 3.81
N VAL A 150 -16.58 -9.85 5.11
CA VAL A 150 -15.19 -10.05 5.56
C VAL A 150 -14.62 -11.36 5.04
N ASP A 151 -15.41 -12.44 5.00
CA ASP A 151 -14.98 -13.73 4.45
C ASP A 151 -14.72 -13.60 2.95
N TRP A 152 -15.63 -12.99 2.20
CA TRP A 152 -15.48 -12.73 0.77
C TRP A 152 -14.23 -11.89 0.45
N VAL A 153 -14.01 -10.77 1.16
CA VAL A 153 -12.81 -9.94 0.96
C VAL A 153 -11.54 -10.73 1.31
N ALA A 154 -11.56 -11.54 2.38
CA ALA A 154 -10.41 -12.36 2.74
C ALA A 154 -10.08 -13.40 1.65
N GLU A 155 -11.07 -14.02 1.02
CA GLU A 155 -10.88 -14.94 -0.11
C GLU A 155 -10.30 -14.23 -1.33
N LEU A 156 -10.80 -13.02 -1.66
CA LEU A 156 -10.26 -12.21 -2.73
C LEU A 156 -8.78 -11.91 -2.52
N PHE A 157 -8.40 -11.51 -1.31
CA PHE A 157 -7.02 -11.18 -0.98
C PHE A 157 -6.11 -12.41 -0.98
N ALA A 158 -6.61 -13.57 -0.52
CA ALA A 158 -5.87 -14.82 -0.53
C ALA A 158 -5.56 -15.32 -1.96
N GLY A 159 -6.45 -15.03 -2.92
CA GLY A 159 -6.26 -15.37 -4.33
C GLY A 159 -5.39 -14.39 -5.12
N CYS A 160 -5.00 -13.25 -4.55
CA CYS A 160 -4.26 -12.22 -5.26
C CYS A 160 -2.76 -12.24 -4.93
N PRO A 161 -1.86 -12.56 -5.88
CA PRO A 161 -0.42 -12.59 -5.66
C PRO A 161 0.16 -11.24 -5.21
N LEU A 162 -0.43 -10.14 -5.65
CA LEU A 162 0.00 -8.77 -5.31
C LEU A 162 -0.29 -8.41 -3.84
N LEU A 163 -1.13 -9.21 -3.16
CA LEU A 163 -1.61 -8.95 -1.79
C LEU A 163 -1.09 -9.96 -0.76
N GLY A 164 -0.01 -10.69 -1.09
CA GLY A 164 0.65 -11.61 -0.17
C GLY A 164 0.21 -13.06 -0.27
N GLY A 165 -0.56 -13.43 -1.31
CA GLY A 165 -0.73 -14.81 -1.74
C GLY A 165 0.60 -15.36 -2.26
N THR A 166 0.84 -16.68 -2.12
CA THR A 166 1.99 -17.36 -2.72
C THR A 166 2.04 -17.04 -4.21
N ALA A 167 3.19 -16.53 -4.67
CA ALA A 167 3.41 -16.09 -6.03
C ALA A 167 2.96 -17.16 -7.05
N LEU A 168 1.86 -16.88 -7.73
CA LEU A 168 1.54 -17.53 -8.99
C LEU A 168 2.35 -16.87 -10.11
N PRO A 169 2.73 -17.59 -11.17
CA PRO A 169 3.49 -17.00 -12.25
C PRO A 169 2.73 -15.82 -12.87
N PHE A 170 3.47 -14.82 -13.34
CA PHE A 170 3.12 -13.47 -13.77
C PHE A 170 2.01 -13.35 -14.83
N ASP A 171 1.43 -14.47 -15.30
CA ASP A 171 0.54 -14.54 -16.46
C ASP A 171 -0.96 -14.67 -16.10
N GLN A 172 -1.30 -14.66 -14.81
CA GLN A 172 -2.70 -14.65 -14.41
C GLN A 172 -3.09 -13.24 -13.92
N LYS A 173 -3.76 -12.51 -14.80
CA LYS A 173 -4.58 -11.36 -14.42
C LYS A 173 -5.46 -11.81 -13.24
N CYS A 174 -5.44 -11.05 -12.13
CA CYS A 174 -6.43 -11.22 -11.08
C CYS A 174 -7.82 -10.92 -11.69
N GLU A 175 -8.40 -11.91 -12.35
CA GLU A 175 -9.77 -11.83 -12.86
C GLU A 175 -10.71 -11.91 -11.67
N PHE A 176 -11.38 -10.81 -11.40
CA PHE A 176 -12.38 -10.73 -10.35
C PHE A 176 -13.73 -11.20 -10.84
N ALA A 177 -14.48 -11.78 -9.91
CA ALA A 177 -15.81 -12.26 -10.12
C ALA A 177 -16.66 -11.19 -10.86
N CYS A 178 -17.05 -11.53 -12.06
CA CYS A 178 -18.08 -10.82 -12.80
C CYS A 178 -19.37 -10.90 -11.98
N ASP A 179 -19.94 -9.74 -11.63
CA ASP A 179 -21.32 -9.71 -11.15
C ASP A 179 -22.22 -10.21 -12.29
N LYS A 180 -22.79 -11.40 -12.10
CA LYS A 180 -23.59 -12.08 -13.11
C LYS A 180 -24.89 -11.34 -13.45
N GLU A 181 -25.30 -10.36 -12.63
CA GLU A 181 -26.52 -9.59 -12.85
C GLU A 181 -26.25 -8.28 -13.61
N THR A 182 -25.10 -7.66 -13.45
CA THR A 182 -24.79 -6.34 -14.07
C THR A 182 -23.76 -6.40 -15.20
N GLY A 183 -23.06 -7.51 -15.36
CA GLY A 183 -22.03 -7.66 -16.40
C GLY A 183 -20.78 -6.78 -16.23
N HIS A 184 -20.60 -6.16 -15.07
CA HIS A 184 -19.43 -5.31 -14.79
C HIS A 184 -18.30 -6.15 -14.21
N GLU A 185 -17.16 -6.13 -14.91
CA GLU A 185 -15.90 -6.67 -14.43
C GLU A 185 -15.23 -5.64 -13.49
N TYR A 186 -15.12 -5.99 -12.22
CA TYR A 186 -14.37 -5.20 -11.25
C TYR A 186 -13.01 -5.84 -11.02
N THR A 187 -11.93 -5.15 -11.31
CA THR A 187 -10.59 -5.57 -10.88
C THR A 187 -10.28 -4.98 -9.51
N ILE A 188 -9.44 -5.65 -8.68
CA ILE A 188 -8.95 -5.05 -7.41
C ILE A 188 -8.31 -3.69 -7.70
N ARG A 189 -7.65 -3.55 -8.83
CA ARG A 189 -7.09 -2.29 -9.30
C ARG A 189 -8.18 -1.21 -9.40
N THR A 190 -9.33 -1.51 -10.01
CA THR A 190 -10.45 -0.57 -10.12
C THR A 190 -11.04 -0.22 -8.75
N LEU A 191 -11.16 -1.19 -7.85
CA LEU A 191 -11.64 -0.96 -6.48
C LEU A 191 -10.64 -0.16 -5.64
N VAL A 192 -9.34 -0.36 -5.87
CA VAL A 192 -8.25 0.35 -5.21
C VAL A 192 -8.10 1.76 -5.79
N GLU A 193 -8.14 1.92 -7.11
CA GLU A 193 -7.99 3.19 -7.83
C GLU A 193 -9.19 4.11 -7.65
N GLN A 194 -10.43 3.57 -7.71
CA GLN A 194 -11.64 4.40 -7.56
C GLN A 194 -11.84 4.98 -6.17
N HIS A 195 -11.12 4.47 -5.16
CA HIS A 195 -11.47 4.77 -3.77
C HIS A 195 -10.26 5.00 -2.87
N ASN A 196 -9.12 5.41 -3.32
CA ASN A 196 -7.98 5.88 -2.50
C ASN A 196 -7.83 5.11 -1.16
N ILE A 197 -7.42 3.84 -1.22
CA ILE A 197 -7.40 2.89 -0.08
C ILE A 197 -6.45 3.31 1.08
N ALA A 198 -5.78 4.44 1.01
CA ALA A 198 -5.09 5.00 2.15
C ALA A 198 -6.06 5.42 3.29
N GLU A 199 -7.35 5.56 3.01
CA GLU A 199 -8.39 5.90 3.98
C GLU A 199 -9.57 4.93 3.92
N ALA A 200 -9.78 4.25 5.00
CA ALA A 200 -10.91 3.41 5.39
C ALA A 200 -12.15 3.41 4.49
N TYR A 201 -12.45 2.30 3.85
CA TYR A 201 -13.76 2.04 3.28
C TYR A 201 -14.84 2.03 4.35
N THR A 202 -15.79 2.91 4.18
CA THR A 202 -16.98 3.01 5.00
C THR A 202 -18.17 2.51 4.19
N LEU A 203 -18.66 1.31 4.46
CA LEU A 203 -19.98 0.90 4.00
C LEU A 203 -21.02 1.73 4.75
N LYS A 204 -21.71 2.63 4.05
CA LYS A 204 -22.95 3.22 4.54
C LYS A 204 -24.09 2.28 4.16
N THR A 205 -24.86 1.82 5.14
CA THR A 205 -26.18 1.23 4.94
C THR A 205 -27.17 2.26 4.48
#